data_947c70870369d3c5119437a010a15973
#
_entry.id   947c70870369d3c5119437a010a15973
#
_cell.length_a   1.000
_cell.length_b   1.000
_cell.length_c   1.000
_cell.angle_alpha   90.00
_cell.angle_beta   90.00
_cell.angle_gamma   90.00
#
_symmetry.space_group_name_H-M   'P 1'
#
loop_
_entity.id
_entity.type
_entity.pdbx_description
1 polymer ?
#
loop_
_entity_poly.entity_id
_entity_poly.type
_entity_poly.pdbx_seq_one_letter_code
_entity_poly.pdbx_strand_id
1 'polypeptide(L)'
;MCGLAGVILKQKTRDNETLNRVSKSFSKMLTEADIRGGHATGFALIDKYGDYIICKKPKDAYEFFGDNEVQDNIDLVYDGITTMMGHTRYATLGSPKINSNNHLIRTGQTI
;
A
#
# COMPACT_ATOMS: atom_id res chain seq x y z
N MET A 1 2.75 -17.28 3.93
CA MET A 1 3.79 -16.28 4.17
C MET A 1 3.35 -14.95 3.59
N CYS A 2 3.51 -13.87 4.33
CA CYS A 2 3.10 -12.54 3.91
C CYS A 2 4.29 -11.73 3.41
N GLY A 3 4.05 -10.79 2.51
CA GLY A 3 5.05 -9.86 2.01
C GLY A 3 4.86 -8.48 2.58
N LEU A 4 5.95 -7.78 2.80
CA LEU A 4 5.96 -6.40 3.28
C LEU A 4 6.81 -5.54 2.35
N ALA A 5 6.36 -4.31 2.13
CA ALA A 5 7.14 -3.30 1.43
C ALA A 5 6.99 -1.97 2.15
N GLY A 6 8.01 -1.15 2.11
CA GLY A 6 7.97 0.16 2.74
C GLY A 6 8.90 1.15 2.07
N VAL A 7 8.50 2.42 2.14
CA VAL A 7 9.29 3.55 1.66
C VAL A 7 9.21 4.64 2.70
N ILE A 8 10.35 5.20 3.06
CA ILE A 8 10.45 6.38 3.92
C ILE A 8 11.08 7.48 3.09
N LEU A 9 10.41 8.61 2.99
CA LEU A 9 10.83 9.74 2.19
C LEU A 9 11.33 10.85 3.08
N LYS A 10 12.56 11.31 2.83
CA LYS A 10 13.07 12.52 3.47
C LYS A 10 12.26 13.72 3.03
N GLN A 11 12.09 14.68 3.91
CA GLN A 11 11.42 15.92 3.56
C GLN A 11 12.27 16.73 2.59
N LYS A 12 11.82 16.80 1.36
CA LYS A 12 12.34 17.70 0.33
C LYS A 12 11.31 17.84 -0.79
N THR A 13 11.40 18.93 -1.52
CA THR A 13 10.54 19.16 -2.68
C THR A 13 10.89 18.19 -3.80
N ARG A 14 9.89 17.56 -4.39
CA ARG A 14 10.02 16.65 -5.52
C ARG A 14 9.04 17.04 -6.61
N ASP A 15 9.46 16.90 -7.87
CA ASP A 15 8.56 17.13 -9.01
C ASP A 15 7.61 15.92 -9.20
N ASN A 16 6.60 16.10 -10.05
CA ASN A 16 5.60 15.07 -10.31
C ASN A 16 6.20 13.81 -10.93
N GLU A 17 7.21 13.95 -11.77
CA GLU A 17 7.90 12.81 -12.37
C GLU A 17 8.61 11.96 -11.31
N THR A 18 9.29 12.60 -10.37
CA THR A 18 9.94 11.91 -9.25
C THR A 18 8.90 11.22 -8.34
N LEU A 19 7.79 11.89 -8.04
CA LEU A 19 6.71 11.32 -7.25
C LEU A 19 6.08 10.09 -7.95
N ASN A 20 5.91 10.16 -9.26
CA ASN A 20 5.43 9.02 -10.04
C ASN A 20 6.40 7.83 -9.98
N ARG A 21 7.69 8.09 -10.03
CA ARG A 21 8.71 7.03 -9.89
C ARG A 21 8.65 6.37 -8.51
N VAL A 22 8.45 7.16 -7.46
CA VAL A 22 8.27 6.64 -6.10
C VAL A 22 7.06 5.71 -6.04
N SER A 23 5.91 6.15 -6.55
CA SER A 23 4.68 5.34 -6.57
C SER A 23 4.86 4.04 -7.36
N LYS A 24 5.48 4.11 -8.53
CA LYS A 24 5.74 2.93 -9.37
C LYS A 24 6.70 1.97 -8.72
N SER A 25 7.76 2.48 -8.07
CA SER A 25 8.73 1.64 -7.35
C SER A 25 8.08 0.94 -6.19
N PHE A 26 7.23 1.63 -5.43
CA PHE A 26 6.48 1.04 -4.33
C PHE A 26 5.54 -0.08 -4.83
N SER A 27 4.77 0.20 -5.86
CA SER A 27 3.85 -0.79 -6.47
C SER A 27 4.61 -2.02 -6.95
N LYS A 28 5.77 -1.81 -7.57
CA LYS A 28 6.62 -2.92 -8.03
C LYS A 28 7.16 -3.75 -6.88
N MET A 29 7.65 -3.09 -5.82
CA MET A 29 8.15 -3.80 -4.64
C MET A 29 7.05 -4.66 -4.00
N LEU A 30 5.84 -4.11 -3.89
CA LEU A 30 4.73 -4.83 -3.29
C LEU A 30 4.27 -6.00 -4.18
N THR A 31 4.27 -5.81 -5.49
CA THR A 31 3.97 -6.90 -6.44
C THR A 31 5.01 -8.01 -6.37
N GLU A 32 6.28 -7.66 -6.27
CA GLU A 32 7.36 -8.65 -6.14
C GLU A 32 7.34 -9.36 -4.77
N ALA A 33 6.88 -8.68 -3.72
CA ALA A 33 6.71 -9.30 -2.41
C ALA A 33 5.58 -10.34 -2.38
N ASP A 34 4.69 -10.30 -3.36
CA ASP A 34 3.56 -11.23 -3.49
C ASP A 34 3.96 -12.50 -4.26
N ILE A 35 5.01 -13.15 -3.81
CA ILE A 35 5.66 -14.26 -4.52
C ILE A 35 4.74 -15.47 -4.73
N ARG A 36 3.73 -15.65 -3.88
CA ARG A 36 2.91 -16.88 -3.86
C ARG A 36 1.47 -16.66 -4.31
N GLY A 37 1.19 -15.58 -5.04
CA GLY A 37 -0.17 -15.29 -5.44
C GLY A 37 -1.06 -15.05 -4.21
N GLY A 38 -0.81 -13.96 -3.48
CA GLY A 38 -1.48 -13.62 -2.25
C GLY A 38 -2.99 -13.51 -2.36
N HIS A 39 -3.65 -13.54 -1.22
CA HIS A 39 -5.11 -13.47 -1.14
C HIS A 39 -5.62 -12.05 -0.98
N ALA A 40 -4.78 -11.15 -0.49
CA ALA A 40 -5.15 -9.76 -0.27
C ALA A 40 -3.92 -8.86 -0.32
N THR A 41 -4.15 -7.62 -0.70
CA THR A 41 -3.11 -6.60 -0.80
C THR A 41 -3.63 -5.29 -0.21
N GLY A 42 -2.77 -4.55 0.47
CA GLY A 42 -3.12 -3.26 1.01
C GLY A 42 -1.92 -2.36 1.16
N PHE A 43 -2.17 -1.05 1.19
CA PHE A 43 -1.15 -0.07 1.50
C PHE A 43 -1.70 1.08 2.33
N ALA A 44 -0.81 1.80 2.98
CA ALA A 44 -1.08 3.07 3.63
C ALA A 44 -0.10 4.12 3.12
N LEU A 45 -0.60 5.33 2.93
CA LEU A 45 0.17 6.53 2.66
C LEU A 45 0.02 7.44 3.88
N ILE A 46 1.14 7.88 4.45
CA ILE A 46 1.14 8.71 5.65
C ILE A 46 1.89 10.00 5.32
N ASP A 47 1.29 11.13 5.64
CA ASP A 47 1.89 12.43 5.35
C ASP A 47 2.59 13.05 6.58
N LYS A 48 3.25 14.18 6.34
CA LYS A 48 3.99 14.91 7.38
C LYS A 48 3.12 15.50 8.48
N TYR A 49 1.80 15.54 8.27
CA TYR A 49 0.85 16.04 9.26
C TYR A 49 0.22 14.93 10.11
N GLY A 50 0.58 13.67 9.82
CA GLY A 50 -0.01 12.52 10.48
C GLY A 50 -1.32 12.03 9.85
N ASP A 51 -1.78 12.66 8.78
CA ASP A 51 -2.91 12.18 8.00
C ASP A 51 -2.51 10.94 7.21
N TYR A 52 -3.47 10.06 6.97
CA TYR A 52 -3.20 8.80 6.29
C TYR A 52 -4.35 8.37 5.40
N ILE A 53 -4.02 7.54 4.43
CA ILE A 53 -4.97 6.84 3.56
C ILE A 53 -4.63 5.36 3.63
N ILE A 54 -5.64 4.53 3.82
CA ILE A 54 -5.51 3.07 3.73
C ILE A 54 -6.34 2.58 2.55
N CYS A 55 -5.72 1.80 1.68
CA CYS A 55 -6.40 1.13 0.57
C CYS A 55 -6.06 -0.36 0.63
N LYS A 56 -7.08 -1.20 0.73
CA LYS A 56 -6.90 -2.65 0.76
C LYS A 56 -8.05 -3.37 0.08
N LYS A 57 -7.73 -4.46 -0.61
CA LYS A 57 -8.70 -5.29 -1.34
C LYS A 57 -8.37 -6.77 -1.17
N PRO A 58 -9.39 -7.66 -1.22
CA PRO A 58 -9.17 -9.10 -1.20
C PRO A 58 -8.75 -9.62 -2.59
N LYS A 59 -7.63 -9.11 -3.09
CA LYS A 59 -7.05 -9.42 -4.40
C LYS A 59 -5.55 -9.57 -4.26
N ASP A 60 -4.94 -10.39 -5.13
CA ASP A 60 -3.49 -10.44 -5.21
C ASP A 60 -2.93 -9.09 -5.70
N ALA A 61 -1.61 -8.91 -5.60
CA ALA A 61 -1.01 -7.62 -5.91
C ALA A 61 -1.19 -7.21 -7.38
N TYR A 62 -1.13 -8.15 -8.30
CA TYR A 62 -1.31 -7.86 -9.72
C TYR A 62 -2.72 -7.32 -10.00
N GLU A 63 -3.75 -8.02 -9.51
CA GLU A 63 -5.13 -7.58 -9.66
C GLU A 63 -5.42 -6.31 -8.88
N PHE A 64 -4.82 -6.17 -7.69
CA PHE A 64 -4.95 -5.00 -6.85
C PHE A 64 -4.51 -3.73 -7.56
N PHE A 65 -3.32 -3.72 -8.14
CA PHE A 65 -2.83 -2.55 -8.87
C PHE A 65 -3.49 -2.35 -10.24
N GLY A 66 -4.25 -3.31 -10.72
CA GLY A 66 -5.13 -3.15 -11.89
C GLY A 66 -6.48 -2.52 -11.58
N ASP A 67 -6.82 -2.35 -10.32
CA ASP A 67 -8.09 -1.77 -9.88
C ASP A 67 -8.03 -0.23 -9.97
N ASN A 68 -9.06 0.39 -10.56
CA ASN A 68 -9.09 1.84 -10.78
C ASN A 68 -9.11 2.62 -9.47
N GLU A 69 -9.84 2.15 -8.44
CA GLU A 69 -9.86 2.79 -7.13
C GLU A 69 -8.48 2.77 -6.48
N VAL A 70 -7.76 1.67 -6.63
CA VAL A 70 -6.39 1.55 -6.12
C VAL A 70 -5.45 2.52 -6.84
N GLN A 71 -5.57 2.64 -8.16
CA GLN A 71 -4.77 3.60 -8.94
C GLN A 71 -5.08 5.04 -8.53
N ASP A 72 -6.35 5.38 -8.34
CA ASP A 72 -6.74 6.69 -7.87
C ASP A 72 -6.13 7.01 -6.50
N ASN A 73 -6.05 6.05 -5.61
CA ASN A 73 -5.45 6.23 -4.29
C ASN A 73 -3.93 6.34 -4.36
N ILE A 74 -3.25 5.52 -5.15
CA ILE A 74 -1.78 5.58 -5.26
C ILE A 74 -1.32 6.86 -5.95
N ASP A 75 -2.15 7.43 -6.82
CA ASP A 75 -1.88 8.70 -7.49
C ASP A 75 -1.99 9.90 -6.54
N LEU A 76 -2.52 9.70 -5.32
CA LEU A 76 -2.54 10.74 -4.28
C LEU A 76 -1.18 10.97 -3.63
N VAL A 77 -0.15 10.25 -4.02
CA VAL A 77 1.21 10.52 -3.53
C VAL A 77 1.63 11.92 -3.94
N TYR A 78 1.91 12.74 -2.95
CA TYR A 78 2.32 14.12 -3.14
C TYR A 78 3.55 14.41 -2.27
N ASP A 79 4.08 15.63 -2.38
CA ASP A 79 5.34 16.02 -1.76
C ASP A 79 5.33 15.95 -0.23
N GLY A 80 4.17 15.95 0.40
CA GLY A 80 4.01 15.80 1.87
C GLY A 80 4.02 14.37 2.37
N ILE A 81 3.99 13.36 1.50
CA ILE A 81 4.03 11.95 1.93
C ILE A 81 5.41 11.63 2.49
N THR A 82 5.45 11.08 3.70
CA THR A 82 6.68 10.70 4.37
C THR A 82 6.89 9.19 4.43
N THR A 83 5.79 8.43 4.44
CA THR A 83 5.85 6.98 4.60
C THR A 83 4.83 6.31 3.71
N MET A 84 5.27 5.26 3.05
CA MET A 84 4.39 4.33 2.34
C MET A 84 4.66 2.95 2.91
N MET A 85 3.62 2.22 3.27
CA MET A 85 3.76 0.86 3.79
C MET A 85 2.73 -0.05 3.13
N GLY A 86 3.13 -1.24 2.79
CA GLY A 86 2.29 -2.18 2.09
C GLY A 86 2.45 -3.60 2.60
N HIS A 87 1.42 -4.40 2.38
CA HIS A 87 1.34 -5.76 2.84
C HIS A 87 0.60 -6.62 1.81
N THR A 88 1.18 -7.78 1.52
CA THR A 88 0.49 -8.82 0.76
C THR A 88 0.21 -9.99 1.72
N ARG A 89 -1.02 -10.44 1.75
CA ARG A 89 -1.44 -11.46 2.69
C ARG A 89 -1.64 -12.80 2.00
N TYR A 90 -1.00 -13.83 2.57
CA TYR A 90 -1.37 -15.22 2.32
C TYR A 90 -2.10 -15.70 3.58
N ALA A 91 -3.42 -15.91 3.47
CA ALA A 91 -4.27 -16.13 4.64
C ALA A 91 -4.01 -17.48 5.30
N THR A 92 -3.76 -17.45 6.60
CA THR A 92 -3.68 -18.65 7.47
C THR A 92 -4.83 -18.70 8.46
N LEU A 93 -5.24 -17.53 8.99
CA LEU A 93 -6.39 -17.36 9.87
C LEU A 93 -7.26 -16.23 9.36
N GLY A 94 -8.58 -16.40 9.46
CA GLY A 94 -9.54 -15.41 8.97
C GLY A 94 -9.64 -15.39 7.46
N SER A 95 -10.85 -15.29 6.93
CA SER A 95 -11.07 -15.28 5.48
C SER A 95 -10.47 -14.03 4.84
N PRO A 96 -9.66 -14.16 3.76
CA PRO A 96 -9.15 -13.00 3.02
C PRO A 96 -10.26 -12.27 2.26
N LYS A 97 -11.41 -12.91 2.02
CA LYS A 97 -12.57 -12.31 1.37
C LYS A 97 -13.24 -11.26 2.26
N ILE A 98 -13.07 -11.37 3.58
CA ILE A 98 -13.53 -10.37 4.54
C ILE A 98 -12.42 -9.33 4.69
N ASN A 99 -12.58 -8.17 4.05
CA ASN A 99 -11.50 -7.19 3.95
C ASN A 99 -11.03 -6.63 5.29
N SER A 100 -11.88 -6.63 6.33
CA SER A 100 -11.50 -6.22 7.68
C SER A 100 -10.44 -7.15 8.32
N ASN A 101 -10.31 -8.38 7.83
CA ASN A 101 -9.26 -9.30 8.27
C ASN A 101 -7.91 -9.02 7.61
N ASN A 102 -7.89 -8.21 6.56
CA ASN A 102 -6.68 -7.95 5.77
C ASN A 102 -5.93 -6.75 6.34
N HIS A 103 -4.61 -6.85 6.30
CA HIS A 103 -3.76 -5.73 6.70
C HIS A 103 -3.77 -4.66 5.60
N LEU A 104 -3.68 -3.40 5.81
CA LEU A 104 -3.37 -2.80 7.12
C LEU A 104 -4.63 -2.65 7.95
N ILE A 105 -4.48 -2.74 9.25
CA ILE A 105 -5.59 -2.61 10.20
C ILE A 105 -5.37 -1.34 11.03
N ARG A 106 -6.41 -0.53 11.12
CA ARG A 106 -6.39 0.65 11.97
C ARG A 106 -6.95 0.32 13.34
N THR A 107 -6.25 0.75 14.40
CA THR A 107 -6.74 0.68 15.77
C THR A 107 -6.61 2.06 16.42
N GLY A 108 -7.74 2.71 16.66
CA GLY A 108 -7.73 4.08 17.16
C GLY A 108 -7.03 5.01 16.17
N GLN A 109 -5.94 5.66 16.60
CA GLN A 109 -5.13 6.53 15.75
C GLN A 109 -3.85 5.86 15.23
N THR A 110 -3.73 4.55 15.40
CA THR A 110 -2.56 3.77 15.00
C THR A 110 -2.94 2.80 13.87
N ILE A 111 -2.03 2.61 12.97
CA ILE A 111 -2.16 1.65 11.88
C ILE A 111 -1.46 0.35 12.25
#